data_48af27c063850a5b25e07962fd61f98a
#
_entry.id   48af27c063850a5b25e07962fd61f98a
#
_cell.length_a   1.000
_cell.length_b   1.000
_cell.length_c   1.000
_cell.angle_alpha   90.00
_cell.angle_beta   90.00
_cell.angle_gamma   90.00
#
_symmetry.space_group_name_H-M   'P 1'
#
loop_
_entity.id
_entity.type
_entity.pdbx_description
1 polymer ?
#
loop_
_entity_poly.entity_id
_entity_poly.type
_entity_poly.pdbx_seq_one_letter_code
_entity_poly.pdbx_strand_id
1 'polypeptide(L)'
;HIHHFYGSENIIMLVLITYDVNTEDPAGRKRLRQIARQCTNYGQRVQNSVFECLLDTAQCKLLQAKLISIMNPEKDSMRFYYLGKHYEQKIEHFGCKPSYMPEDPLIL
;
A
#
# COMPACT_ATOMS: atom_id res chain seq x y z
N HIS A 1 25.79 -18.76 -7.93
CA HIS A 1 25.33 -18.42 -7.85
C HIS A 1 25.00 -17.85 -7.45
N ILE A 2 25.25 -17.79 -7.36
CA ILE A 2 24.78 -17.24 -6.90
C ILE A 2 24.48 -16.41 -7.29
N HIS A 3 24.25 -16.21 -7.81
CA HIS A 3 23.73 -15.48 -8.18
C HIS A 3 23.09 -15.36 -8.73
N HIS A 4 22.55 -15.75 -9.09
CA HIS A 4 21.74 -15.68 -9.44
C HIS A 4 20.62 -15.57 -9.03
N PHE A 5 20.26 -16.11 -8.77
CA PHE A 5 19.08 -16.04 -7.94
C PHE A 5 18.84 -14.67 -7.36
N TYR A 6 19.81 -13.87 -7.42
CA TYR A 6 19.67 -12.47 -7.00
C TYR A 6 18.65 -11.73 -7.86
N GLY A 7 18.42 -12.18 -9.07
CA GLY A 7 17.43 -11.55 -9.89
C GLY A 7 16.04 -11.58 -9.28
N SER A 8 15.72 -12.65 -8.53
CA SER A 8 14.39 -12.75 -7.95
C SER A 8 14.16 -11.70 -6.86
N GLU A 9 15.21 -11.23 -6.21
CA GLU A 9 15.08 -10.22 -5.17
C GLU A 9 14.80 -8.84 -5.73
N ASN A 10 15.14 -8.64 -7.01
CA ASN A 10 14.95 -7.36 -7.68
C ASN A 10 13.72 -7.34 -8.58
N ILE A 11 12.96 -8.41 -8.58
CA ILE A 11 11.74 -8.45 -9.37
C ILE A 11 10.71 -7.54 -8.73
N ILE A 12 10.22 -6.59 -9.52
CA ILE A 12 9.20 -5.67 -9.09
C ILE A 12 7.85 -6.29 -9.32
N MET A 13 7.03 -6.30 -8.30
CA MET A 13 5.69 -6.85 -8.36
C MET A 13 4.69 -5.80 -7.96
N LEU A 14 3.48 -5.93 -8.48
CA LEU A 14 2.40 -5.07 -8.05
C LEU A 14 1.77 -5.65 -6.79
N VAL A 15 1.65 -4.83 -5.79
CA VAL A 15 1.01 -5.17 -4.52
C VAL A 15 -0.11 -4.19 -4.29
N LEU A 16 -1.32 -4.72 -4.14
CA LEU A 16 -2.47 -3.88 -3.80
C LEU A 16 -2.62 -3.90 -2.29
N ILE A 17 -2.63 -2.72 -1.68
CA ILE A 17 -2.78 -2.59 -0.23
C ILE A 17 -4.12 -1.94 0.03
N THR A 18 -4.95 -2.61 0.81
CA THR A 18 -6.23 -2.07 1.25
C THR A 18 -6.25 -2.03 2.76
N TYR A 19 -6.88 -1.00 3.32
CA TYR A 19 -6.96 -0.90 4.76
C TYR A 19 -8.27 -0.26 5.19
N ASP A 20 -8.69 -0.62 6.40
CA ASP A 20 -9.88 -0.07 7.03
C ASP A 20 -9.48 0.30 8.44
N VAL A 21 -9.40 1.60 8.71
CA VAL A 21 -8.94 2.12 9.99
C VAL A 21 -10.11 2.75 10.72
N ASN A 22 -10.28 2.38 11.99
CA ASN A 22 -11.31 2.98 12.82
C ASN A 22 -10.95 4.43 13.12
N THR A 23 -11.77 5.36 12.66
CA THR A 23 -11.51 6.79 12.78
C THR A 23 -12.46 7.48 13.75
N GLU A 24 -13.05 6.74 14.67
CA GLU A 24 -13.98 7.32 15.63
C GLU A 24 -13.30 8.26 16.62
N ASP A 25 -12.00 8.08 16.84
CA ASP A 25 -11.26 8.96 17.73
C ASP A 25 -10.05 9.57 17.02
N PRO A 26 -9.43 10.59 17.64
CA PRO A 26 -8.28 11.27 17.00
C PRO A 26 -7.10 10.35 16.76
N ALA A 27 -6.88 9.35 17.62
CA ALA A 27 -5.78 8.41 17.43
C ALA A 27 -5.98 7.59 16.17
N GLY A 28 -7.21 7.19 15.87
CA GLY A 28 -7.51 6.46 14.65
C GLY A 28 -7.28 7.31 13.41
N ARG A 29 -7.70 8.57 13.45
CA ARG A 29 -7.47 9.47 12.33
C ARG A 29 -5.98 9.68 12.09
N LYS A 30 -5.20 9.74 13.16
CA LYS A 30 -3.75 9.86 13.03
C LYS A 30 -3.14 8.61 12.40
N ARG A 31 -3.59 7.42 12.82
CA ARG A 31 -3.12 6.18 12.23
C ARG A 31 -3.43 6.12 10.73
N LEU A 32 -4.63 6.54 10.37
CA LEU A 32 -5.02 6.55 8.95
C LEU A 32 -4.09 7.42 8.13
N ARG A 33 -3.78 8.63 8.62
CA ARG A 33 -2.86 9.53 7.91
C ARG A 33 -1.46 8.93 7.79
N GLN A 34 -0.98 8.29 8.86
CA GLN A 34 0.35 7.69 8.86
C GLN A 34 0.44 6.53 7.88
N ILE A 35 -0.61 5.70 7.84
CA ILE A 35 -0.65 4.56 6.91
C ILE A 35 -0.64 5.08 5.47
N ALA A 36 -1.50 6.05 5.17
CA ALA A 36 -1.58 6.61 3.83
C ALA A 36 -0.25 7.23 3.41
N ARG A 37 0.42 7.94 4.32
CA ARG A 37 1.71 8.56 4.02
C ARG A 37 2.77 7.52 3.69
N GLN A 38 2.82 6.42 4.43
CA GLN A 38 3.78 5.38 4.14
C GLN A 38 3.51 4.73 2.79
N CYS A 39 2.26 4.46 2.49
CA CYS A 39 1.91 3.86 1.20
C CYS A 39 2.24 4.79 0.03
N THR A 40 2.06 6.10 0.21
CA THR A 40 2.36 7.07 -0.83
C THR A 40 3.84 7.06 -1.22
N ASN A 41 4.72 6.71 -0.29
CA ASN A 41 6.15 6.62 -0.58
C ASN A 41 6.48 5.49 -1.55
N TYR A 42 5.58 4.52 -1.71
CA TYR A 42 5.87 3.31 -2.49
C TYR A 42 4.90 3.11 -3.65
N GLY A 43 3.84 3.87 -3.71
CA GLY A 43 2.85 3.60 -4.73
C GLY A 43 1.89 4.74 -4.94
N GLN A 44 0.80 4.40 -5.59
CA GLN A 44 -0.18 5.37 -6.02
C GLN A 44 -1.53 5.03 -5.39
N ARG A 45 -2.18 6.05 -4.82
CA ARG A 45 -3.52 5.88 -4.30
C ARG A 45 -4.50 5.77 -5.46
N VAL A 46 -5.35 4.75 -5.41
CA VAL A 46 -6.38 4.57 -6.45
C VAL A 46 -7.78 4.72 -5.89
N GLN A 47 -7.93 4.57 -4.58
CA GLN A 47 -9.15 4.91 -3.84
C GLN A 47 -8.71 5.36 -2.45
N ASN A 48 -9.67 5.83 -1.66
CA ASN A 48 -9.32 6.43 -0.37
C ASN A 48 -8.41 5.55 0.50
N SER A 49 -8.69 4.26 0.54
CA SER A 49 -7.93 3.33 1.37
C SER A 49 -7.37 2.20 0.55
N VAL A 50 -7.02 2.47 -0.72
CA VAL A 50 -6.47 1.47 -1.63
C VAL A 50 -5.27 2.05 -2.35
N PHE A 51 -4.13 1.36 -2.26
CA PHE A 51 -2.90 1.77 -2.93
C PHE A 51 -2.40 0.64 -3.83
N GLU A 52 -1.91 1.03 -4.99
CA GLU A 52 -1.16 0.15 -5.89
C GLU A 52 0.31 0.49 -5.74
N CYS A 53 1.10 -0.45 -5.26
CA CYS A 53 2.51 -0.23 -5.00
C CYS A 53 3.35 -1.18 -5.84
N LEU A 54 4.43 -0.66 -6.41
CA LEU A 54 5.40 -1.47 -7.14
C LEU A 54 6.58 -1.71 -6.22
N LEU A 55 6.74 -2.97 -5.80
CA LEU A 55 7.69 -3.31 -4.73
C LEU A 55 8.47 -4.55 -5.09
N ASP A 56 9.74 -4.56 -4.74
CA ASP A 56 10.46 -5.83 -4.68
C ASP A 56 10.19 -6.48 -3.32
N THR A 57 10.72 -7.69 -3.12
CA THR A 57 10.45 -8.46 -1.91
C THR A 57 10.91 -7.72 -0.64
N ALA A 58 12.10 -7.11 -0.70
CA ALA A 58 12.65 -6.43 0.47
C ALA A 58 11.82 -5.20 0.82
N GLN A 59 11.45 -4.42 -0.18
CA GLN A 59 10.63 -3.24 0.04
C GLN A 59 9.26 -3.63 0.60
N CYS A 60 8.70 -4.72 0.09
CA CYS A 60 7.40 -5.20 0.55
C CYS A 60 7.45 -5.54 2.04
N LYS A 61 8.50 -6.26 2.45
CA LYS A 61 8.63 -6.63 3.86
C LYS A 61 8.84 -5.42 4.75
N LEU A 62 9.61 -4.45 4.29
CA LEU A 62 9.82 -3.22 5.05
C LEU A 62 8.51 -2.45 5.21
N LEU A 63 7.75 -2.33 4.13
CA LEU A 63 6.49 -1.62 4.18
C LEU A 63 5.49 -2.35 5.08
N GLN A 64 5.41 -3.67 4.96
CA GLN A 64 4.53 -4.46 5.83
C GLN A 64 4.86 -4.21 7.29
N ALA A 65 6.13 -4.28 7.65
CA ALA A 65 6.54 -4.09 9.04
C ALA A 65 6.16 -2.70 9.54
N LYS A 66 6.37 -1.70 8.68
CA LYS A 66 6.03 -0.33 9.05
C LYS A 66 4.53 -0.16 9.28
N LEU A 67 3.73 -0.67 8.36
CA LEU A 67 2.28 -0.52 8.46
C LEU A 67 1.71 -1.28 9.65
N ILE A 68 2.23 -2.48 9.90
CA ILE A 68 1.80 -3.27 11.05
C ILE A 68 2.13 -2.54 12.35
N SER A 69 3.27 -1.85 12.39
CA SER A 69 3.65 -1.11 13.60
C SER A 69 2.73 0.09 13.85
N ILE A 70 2.11 0.63 12.83
CA ILE A 70 1.22 1.78 12.95
C ILE A 70 -0.19 1.35 13.34
N MET A 71 -0.71 0.30 12.70
CA MET A 71 -2.11 -0.09 12.87
C MET A 71 -2.40 -0.60 14.27
N ASN A 72 -3.64 -0.48 14.67
CA ASN A 72 -4.14 -1.08 15.90
C ASN A 72 -4.85 -2.38 15.50
N PRO A 73 -4.29 -3.55 15.82
CA PRO A 73 -4.85 -4.81 15.34
C PRO A 73 -6.23 -5.13 15.88
N GLU A 74 -6.66 -4.47 16.94
CA GLU A 74 -7.98 -4.69 17.50
C GLU A 74 -9.04 -3.81 16.87
N LYS A 75 -8.64 -2.75 16.18
CA LYS A 75 -9.58 -1.77 15.63
C LYS A 75 -9.49 -1.62 14.13
N ASP A 76 -8.34 -1.96 13.56
CA ASP A 76 -8.05 -1.71 12.15
C ASP A 76 -7.84 -3.03 11.43
N SER A 77 -8.01 -3.00 10.11
CA SER A 77 -7.67 -4.15 9.27
C SER A 77 -6.88 -3.70 8.06
N MET A 78 -6.15 -4.63 7.47
CA MET A 78 -5.27 -4.34 6.35
C MET A 78 -5.07 -5.61 5.54
N ARG A 79 -5.03 -5.46 4.22
CA ARG A 79 -4.79 -6.59 3.32
C ARG A 79 -3.77 -6.24 2.27
N PHE A 80 -2.94 -7.21 1.95
CA PHE A 80 -1.98 -7.14 0.86
C PHE A 80 -2.38 -8.18 -0.17
N TYR A 81 -2.58 -7.73 -1.40
CA TYR A 81 -2.87 -8.62 -2.54
C TYR A 81 -1.66 -8.59 -3.45
N TYR A 82 -1.12 -9.76 -3.74
CA TYR A 82 0.10 -9.87 -4.56
C TYR A 82 -0.30 -10.23 -5.97
N LEU A 83 -0.13 -9.29 -6.90
CA LEU A 83 -0.55 -9.47 -8.28
C LEU A 83 0.59 -9.87 -9.21
N GLY A 84 1.79 -9.98 -8.66
CA GLY A 84 2.92 -10.51 -9.41
C GLY A 84 3.57 -9.49 -10.32
N LYS A 85 4.44 -9.99 -11.19
CA LYS A 85 5.25 -9.12 -12.04
C LYS A 85 4.61 -8.82 -13.39
N HIS A 86 3.61 -9.59 -13.80
CA HIS A 86 2.91 -9.36 -15.06
C HIS A 86 1.61 -8.63 -14.80
N TYR A 87 1.71 -7.51 -14.09
CA TYR A 87 0.55 -6.82 -13.56
C TYR A 87 -0.16 -5.95 -14.58
N GLU A 88 0.51 -5.54 -15.67
CA GLU A 88 -0.14 -4.68 -16.66
C GLU A 88 -1.38 -5.33 -17.26
N GLN A 89 -1.36 -6.64 -17.35
CA GLN A 89 -2.49 -7.38 -17.92
C GLN A 89 -3.59 -7.64 -16.89
N LYS A 90 -3.36 -7.26 -15.64
CA LYS A 90 -4.30 -7.57 -14.56
C LYS A 90 -5.04 -6.35 -14.07
N ILE A 91 -4.77 -5.19 -14.68
CA ILE A 91 -5.40 -3.94 -14.30
C ILE A 91 -6.10 -3.36 -15.51
N GLU A 92 -7.39 -3.12 -15.36
CA GLU A 92 -8.16 -2.37 -16.35
C GLU A 92 -8.84 -1.24 -15.61
N HIS A 93 -8.69 -0.03 -16.14
CA HIS A 93 -9.29 1.15 -15.53
C HIS A 93 -10.38 1.69 -16.44
N PHE A 94 -11.52 2.00 -15.85
CA PHE A 94 -12.65 2.58 -16.56
C PHE A 94 -13.06 3.85 -15.85
N GLY A 95 -13.30 4.90 -16.64
CA GLY A 95 -13.74 6.16 -16.09
C GLY A 95 -12.60 7.09 -15.75
N CYS A 96 -12.89 8.07 -14.92
CA CYS A 96 -11.92 9.09 -14.56
C CYS A 96 -10.91 8.55 -13.54
N LYS A 97 -9.66 9.01 -13.67
CA LYS A 97 -8.66 8.68 -12.67
C LYS A 97 -8.80 9.65 -11.51
N PRO A 98 -8.88 9.15 -10.28
CA PRO A 98 -8.88 10.04 -9.13
C PRO A 98 -7.58 10.82 -9.03
N SER A 99 -7.68 12.02 -8.49
CA SER A 99 -6.50 12.85 -8.22
C SER A 99 -6.47 13.11 -6.73
N TYR A 100 -5.45 12.58 -6.06
CA TYR A 100 -5.31 12.72 -4.61
C TYR A 100 -4.02 13.43 -4.29
N MET A 101 -4.10 14.36 -3.33
CA MET A 101 -2.93 15.02 -2.79
C MET A 101 -2.41 14.20 -1.61
N PRO A 102 -1.10 14.03 -1.50
CA PRO A 102 -0.55 13.22 -0.40
C PRO A 102 -0.95 13.69 0.98
N GLU A 103 -1.08 14.99 1.15
CA GLU A 103 -1.43 15.57 2.45
C GLU A 103 -2.90 15.93 2.56
N ASP A 104 -3.74 15.46 1.65
CA ASP A 104 -5.15 15.80 1.62
C ASP A 104 -5.84 15.19 2.85
N PRO A 105 -6.36 16.01 3.74
CA PRO A 105 -6.99 15.51 4.96
C PRO A 105 -8.33 14.84 4.70
N LEU A 106 -8.93 15.08 3.55
CA LEU A 106 -10.22 14.49 3.23
C LEU A 106 -10.13 12.99 3.07
N ILE A 107 -8.94 12.51 2.91
CA ILE A 107 -8.71 11.08 2.83
C ILE A 107 -9.04 10.42 4.16
N LEU A 108 -9.13 11.20 5.16
CA LEU A 108 -9.54 10.71 6.45
C LEU A 108 -11.00 10.35 6.46
#